data_98cf76c07bd2a11e2705c77bf442c1c1
#
_entry.id   98cf76c07bd2a11e2705c77bf442c1c1
#
_cell.length_a   1.000
_cell.length_b   1.000
_cell.length_c   1.000
_cell.angle_alpha   90.00
_cell.angle_beta   90.00
_cell.angle_gamma   90.00
#
_symmetry.space_group_name_H-M   'P 1'
#
loop_
_entity.id
_entity.type
_entity.pdbx_description
1 polymer ?
#
loop_
_entity_poly.entity_id
_entity_poly.type
_entity_poly.pdbx_seq_one_letter_code
_entity_poly.pdbx_strand_id
1 'polypeptide(L)'
;MASPNRGGGGRDRISELPDGVIGHVLSFLPTKEAARAAALARSWRHKFAYVHTISFVEYVAPFRGDDYTFYLNAGDRRSKNGAFLDDVNAALLCRRRCAGDRNAAPHAFRVHFGGYYDWDGPVVSQWLSHLLRRSGPELHLDLRLQLTVMGEHYAGEPDHHGGAGSETDDRCPVPYSRDVADMFTLPVSLFSCVAIRTLCLGGCDLDPPEIIRLPLLETLLLSSISELDCGGIQRLISCCPRLIDLTLENCDTFTITVLDKHLRRLAIRCCHTLVSVTVDASELREFEYRGAVPAESLVTLHGGCKISSCHIGFCGKKVRNGDFSQFKMFLEQFTATRHLHLVSTHLGSDIESESFTGFPWFPSLWKLELTGYLHRGSIEAVARILDRAPRIEILTMFMKSSKDVWVHPHELSDELTVPNVPIPCLEKRVREINLVHYQGHEAQRRMAKLLFCNARILERACVVFPRGPRDLQTRLKKEIERWVVNRSAETIFL
;
A
#
# COMPACT_ATOMS: atom_id res chain seq x y z
N MET A 1 48.57 21.64 -46.76
CA MET A 1 48.27 22.22 -45.47
C MET A 1 47.04 21.53 -44.92
N ALA A 2 47.21 20.55 -44.02
CA ALA A 2 46.13 19.80 -43.41
C ALA A 2 45.92 20.37 -41.99
N SER A 3 44.71 20.86 -41.71
CA SER A 3 44.33 21.35 -40.39
C SER A 3 44.08 20.17 -39.45
N PRO A 4 44.59 20.15 -38.24
CA PRO A 4 44.32 19.10 -37.29
C PRO A 4 42.91 19.34 -36.64
N ASN A 5 42.06 18.36 -36.84
CA ASN A 5 40.75 18.27 -36.19
C ASN A 5 40.92 18.08 -34.68
N ARG A 6 40.79 19.16 -33.90
CA ARG A 6 40.74 19.11 -32.44
C ARG A 6 39.36 18.55 -32.01
N GLY A 7 39.32 17.23 -31.88
CA GLY A 7 38.25 16.58 -31.16
C GLY A 7 38.35 16.96 -29.68
N GLY A 8 37.50 17.86 -29.22
CA GLY A 8 37.35 18.18 -27.79
C GLY A 8 36.74 16.98 -27.06
N GLY A 9 37.62 16.06 -26.61
CA GLY A 9 37.25 15.00 -25.68
C GLY A 9 36.87 15.62 -24.36
N GLY A 10 35.59 15.85 -24.10
CA GLY A 10 35.12 16.25 -22.79
C GLY A 10 35.64 15.23 -21.75
N ARG A 11 36.33 15.72 -20.74
CA ARG A 11 36.85 14.89 -19.64
C ARG A 11 35.68 14.13 -18.99
N ASP A 12 35.76 12.80 -18.93
CA ASP A 12 34.72 11.95 -18.33
C ASP A 12 34.76 12.07 -16.79
N ARG A 13 34.16 13.16 -16.30
CA ARG A 13 34.13 13.50 -14.87
C ARG A 13 33.37 12.48 -14.02
N ILE A 14 32.42 11.74 -14.61
CA ILE A 14 31.62 10.76 -13.88
C ILE A 14 32.45 9.51 -13.59
N SER A 15 33.23 9.03 -14.55
CA SER A 15 34.12 7.87 -14.34
C SER A 15 35.29 8.15 -13.39
N GLU A 16 35.58 9.42 -13.12
CA GLU A 16 36.61 9.83 -12.15
C GLU A 16 36.10 9.82 -10.69
N LEU A 17 34.80 9.65 -10.45
CA LEU A 17 34.22 9.56 -9.10
C LEU A 17 34.69 8.28 -8.38
N PRO A 18 34.84 8.32 -7.05
CA PRO A 18 35.14 7.13 -6.25
C PRO A 18 34.15 6.00 -6.50
N ASP A 19 34.63 4.76 -6.48
CA ASP A 19 33.81 3.57 -6.78
C ASP A 19 32.55 3.47 -5.93
N GLY A 20 32.64 3.82 -4.63
CA GLY A 20 31.47 3.84 -3.73
C GLY A 20 30.41 4.87 -4.13
N VAL A 21 30.83 6.04 -4.66
CA VAL A 21 29.88 7.06 -5.14
C VAL A 21 29.17 6.59 -6.40
N ILE A 22 29.89 5.98 -7.32
CA ILE A 22 29.29 5.42 -8.54
C ILE A 22 28.38 4.24 -8.19
N GLY A 23 28.80 3.37 -7.27
CA GLY A 23 27.95 2.29 -6.76
C GLY A 23 26.66 2.82 -6.12
N HIS A 24 26.74 3.90 -5.37
CA HIS A 24 25.58 4.57 -4.80
C HIS A 24 24.64 5.13 -5.89
N VAL A 25 25.18 5.82 -6.89
CA VAL A 25 24.42 6.32 -8.04
C VAL A 25 23.72 5.16 -8.78
N LEU A 26 24.43 4.07 -9.03
CA LEU A 26 23.86 2.89 -9.66
C LEU A 26 22.75 2.23 -8.82
N SER A 27 22.79 2.41 -7.50
CA SER A 27 21.76 1.86 -6.59
C SER A 27 20.38 2.50 -6.74
N PHE A 28 20.28 3.67 -7.39
CA PHE A 28 19.01 4.30 -7.73
C PHE A 28 18.33 3.68 -8.97
N LEU A 29 19.06 2.87 -9.72
CA LEU A 29 18.53 2.16 -10.88
C LEU A 29 18.01 0.77 -10.47
N PRO A 30 17.00 0.21 -11.16
CA PRO A 30 16.69 -1.20 -11.05
C PRO A 30 17.95 -2.04 -11.29
N THR A 31 18.12 -3.13 -10.57
CA THR A 31 19.37 -3.92 -10.58
C THR A 31 19.83 -4.32 -11.99
N LYS A 32 18.87 -4.72 -12.86
CA LYS A 32 19.16 -5.04 -14.27
C LYS A 32 19.71 -3.85 -15.04
N GLU A 33 19.17 -2.66 -14.84
CA GLU A 33 19.64 -1.43 -15.47
C GLU A 33 20.98 -0.97 -14.91
N ALA A 34 21.20 -1.10 -13.61
CA ALA A 34 22.48 -0.85 -12.98
C ALA A 34 23.58 -1.77 -13.55
N ALA A 35 23.27 -3.06 -13.74
CA ALA A 35 24.19 -4.02 -14.36
C ALA A 35 24.46 -3.68 -15.84
N ARG A 36 23.43 -3.30 -16.60
CA ARG A 36 23.60 -2.84 -18.00
C ARG A 36 24.45 -1.57 -18.07
N ALA A 37 24.19 -0.57 -17.24
CA ALA A 37 24.96 0.64 -17.17
C ALA A 37 26.44 0.35 -16.83
N ALA A 38 26.68 -0.54 -15.87
CA ALA A 38 28.05 -0.98 -15.53
C ALA A 38 28.73 -1.74 -16.67
N ALA A 39 27.99 -2.43 -17.55
CA ALA A 39 28.55 -3.14 -18.68
C ALA A 39 28.93 -2.22 -19.87
N LEU A 40 28.32 -1.03 -19.99
CA LEU A 40 28.56 -0.11 -21.11
C LEU A 40 30.00 0.44 -21.16
N ALA A 41 30.61 0.68 -20.00
CA ALA A 41 31.96 1.19 -19.90
C ALA A 41 32.91 0.18 -19.26
N ARG A 42 34.10 -0.03 -19.87
CA ARG A 42 35.12 -0.93 -19.30
C ARG A 42 35.55 -0.51 -17.88
N SER A 43 35.61 0.80 -17.63
CA SER A 43 35.93 1.40 -16.32
C SER A 43 34.82 1.17 -15.27
N TRP A 44 33.61 0.82 -15.67
CA TRP A 44 32.45 0.66 -14.77
C TRP A 44 32.15 -0.78 -14.39
N ARG A 45 32.71 -1.77 -15.10
CA ARG A 45 32.39 -3.20 -14.90
C ARG A 45 32.58 -3.69 -13.47
N HIS A 46 33.61 -3.20 -12.77
CA HIS A 46 33.88 -3.56 -11.37
C HIS A 46 33.03 -2.73 -10.38
N LYS A 47 32.46 -1.60 -10.82
CA LYS A 47 31.73 -0.68 -9.95
C LYS A 47 30.37 -1.21 -9.54
N PHE A 48 29.79 -2.18 -10.28
CA PHE A 48 28.60 -2.91 -9.85
C PHE A 48 28.78 -3.62 -8.49
N ALA A 49 30.01 -3.98 -8.13
CA ALA A 49 30.31 -4.55 -6.82
C ALA A 49 29.97 -3.62 -5.65
N TYR A 50 29.96 -2.31 -5.89
CA TYR A 50 29.68 -1.28 -4.88
C TYR A 50 28.22 -0.83 -4.87
N VAL A 51 27.35 -1.47 -5.65
CA VAL A 51 25.90 -1.20 -5.61
C VAL A 51 25.36 -1.56 -4.23
N HIS A 52 24.76 -0.61 -3.55
CA HIS A 52 24.26 -0.80 -2.18
C HIS A 52 22.96 -1.59 -2.13
N THR A 53 22.12 -1.50 -3.17
CA THR A 53 20.80 -2.12 -3.24
C THR A 53 20.72 -3.12 -4.37
N ILE A 54 20.35 -4.36 -4.07
CA ILE A 54 19.95 -5.36 -5.05
C ILE A 54 18.45 -5.54 -4.95
N SER A 55 17.74 -5.27 -6.04
CA SER A 55 16.27 -5.33 -6.07
C SER A 55 15.78 -6.05 -7.34
N PHE A 56 15.05 -7.12 -7.13
CA PHE A 56 14.34 -7.86 -8.15
C PHE A 56 12.87 -7.99 -7.74
N VAL A 57 12.01 -7.40 -8.53
CA VAL A 57 10.56 -7.46 -8.30
C VAL A 57 9.93 -8.08 -9.53
N GLU A 58 9.32 -9.24 -9.34
CA GLU A 58 8.49 -9.84 -10.38
C GLU A 58 7.11 -9.17 -10.31
N TYR A 59 6.72 -8.57 -11.44
CA TYR A 59 5.40 -8.00 -11.58
C TYR A 59 4.42 -9.13 -11.94
N VAL A 60 3.66 -9.59 -10.98
CA VAL A 60 2.52 -10.45 -11.25
C VAL A 60 1.36 -9.52 -11.58
N ALA A 61 0.88 -9.58 -12.83
CA ALA A 61 -0.31 -8.84 -13.21
C ALA A 61 -1.48 -9.24 -12.28
N PRO A 62 -2.34 -8.29 -11.87
CA PRO A 62 -3.51 -8.62 -11.06
C PRO A 62 -4.35 -9.67 -11.82
N PHE A 63 -4.75 -10.71 -11.09
CA PHE A 63 -5.58 -11.78 -11.62
C PHE A 63 -6.89 -11.17 -12.14
N ARG A 64 -7.11 -11.23 -13.45
CA ARG A 64 -8.44 -11.05 -14.04
C ARG A 64 -9.10 -12.41 -14.08
N GLY A 65 -10.26 -12.54 -13.45
CA GLY A 65 -10.98 -13.82 -13.24
C GLY A 65 -11.18 -14.71 -14.46
N ASP A 66 -10.98 -14.18 -15.67
CA ASP A 66 -11.13 -14.89 -16.96
C ASP A 66 -9.79 -15.38 -17.53
N ASP A 67 -8.68 -15.15 -16.85
CA ASP A 67 -7.37 -15.47 -17.38
C ASP A 67 -7.01 -16.91 -17.00
N TYR A 68 -7.43 -17.87 -17.84
CA TYR A 68 -7.06 -19.29 -17.79
C TYR A 68 -5.55 -19.56 -17.90
N THR A 69 -4.72 -18.51 -18.04
CA THR A 69 -3.26 -18.63 -18.06
C THR A 69 -2.68 -19.07 -16.72
N PHE A 70 -3.50 -19.12 -15.66
CA PHE A 70 -3.09 -19.71 -14.37
C PHE A 70 -2.76 -21.21 -14.47
N TYR A 71 -3.26 -21.87 -15.49
CA TYR A 71 -2.95 -23.28 -15.79
C TYR A 71 -1.79 -23.46 -16.77
N LEU A 72 -0.82 -22.53 -16.79
CA LEU A 72 0.44 -22.78 -17.49
C LEU A 72 1.02 -24.09 -16.96
N ASN A 73 1.40 -24.98 -17.88
CA ASN A 73 2.06 -26.23 -17.56
C ASN A 73 3.22 -26.00 -16.59
N ALA A 74 3.43 -26.88 -15.62
CA ALA A 74 4.52 -26.77 -14.64
C ALA A 74 5.90 -26.51 -15.31
N GLY A 75 6.10 -27.00 -16.54
CA GLY A 75 7.29 -26.76 -17.33
C GLY A 75 7.50 -25.31 -17.75
N ASP A 76 6.43 -24.59 -18.17
CA ASP A 76 6.52 -23.18 -18.58
C ASP A 76 6.77 -22.27 -17.37
N ARG A 77 6.19 -22.59 -16.23
CA ARG A 77 6.44 -21.90 -14.97
C ARG A 77 7.88 -22.09 -14.50
N ARG A 78 8.39 -23.31 -14.54
CA ARG A 78 9.77 -23.62 -14.16
C ARG A 78 10.78 -22.88 -15.03
N SER A 79 10.48 -22.71 -16.33
CA SER A 79 11.32 -21.92 -17.24
C SER A 79 11.32 -20.43 -16.89
N LYS A 80 10.15 -19.85 -16.58
CA LYS A 80 10.05 -18.44 -16.17
C LYS A 80 10.77 -18.18 -14.84
N ASN A 81 10.53 -19.04 -13.87
CA ASN A 81 11.18 -18.97 -12.56
C ASN A 81 12.69 -19.09 -12.69
N GLY A 82 13.18 -20.02 -13.53
CA GLY A 82 14.60 -20.19 -13.78
C GLY A 82 15.28 -18.91 -14.22
N ALA A 83 14.70 -18.16 -15.15
CA ALA A 83 15.26 -16.89 -15.62
C ALA A 83 15.33 -15.82 -14.52
N PHE A 84 14.32 -15.76 -13.64
CA PHE A 84 14.32 -14.83 -12.50
C PHE A 84 15.39 -15.23 -11.48
N LEU A 85 15.48 -16.50 -11.13
CA LEU A 85 16.49 -17.02 -10.19
C LEU A 85 17.90 -16.80 -10.73
N ASP A 86 18.12 -17.04 -12.04
CA ASP A 86 19.39 -16.81 -12.72
C ASP A 86 19.81 -15.34 -12.68
N ASP A 87 18.89 -14.40 -12.87
CA ASP A 87 19.15 -12.98 -12.77
C ASP A 87 19.63 -12.57 -11.38
N VAL A 88 18.95 -13.07 -10.33
CA VAL A 88 19.33 -12.81 -8.93
C VAL A 88 20.71 -13.42 -8.63
N ASN A 89 20.93 -14.69 -9.03
CA ASN A 89 22.20 -15.39 -8.89
C ASN A 89 23.34 -14.65 -9.60
N ALA A 90 23.09 -14.24 -10.85
CA ALA A 90 24.07 -13.50 -11.65
C ALA A 90 24.49 -12.19 -10.98
N ALA A 91 23.52 -11.45 -10.41
CA ALA A 91 23.81 -10.19 -9.70
C ALA A 91 24.69 -10.43 -8.45
N LEU A 92 24.34 -11.43 -7.63
CA LEU A 92 25.11 -11.80 -6.44
C LEU A 92 26.53 -12.29 -6.79
N LEU A 93 26.65 -13.13 -7.84
CA LEU A 93 27.93 -13.65 -8.32
C LEU A 93 28.80 -12.56 -8.94
N CYS A 94 28.21 -11.66 -9.75
CA CYS A 94 28.92 -10.55 -10.35
C CYS A 94 29.53 -9.65 -9.28
N ARG A 95 28.74 -9.32 -8.26
CA ARG A 95 29.20 -8.56 -7.11
C ARG A 95 30.38 -9.25 -6.41
N ARG A 96 30.28 -10.55 -6.16
CA ARG A 96 31.36 -11.33 -5.53
C ARG A 96 32.67 -11.34 -6.33
N ARG A 97 32.60 -11.50 -7.66
CA ARG A 97 33.77 -11.55 -8.54
C ARG A 97 34.49 -10.21 -8.63
N CYS A 98 33.76 -9.11 -8.58
CA CYS A 98 34.33 -7.78 -8.77
C CYS A 98 34.94 -7.18 -7.51
N ALA A 99 34.52 -7.60 -6.31
CA ALA A 99 34.92 -6.94 -5.05
C ALA A 99 36.07 -7.63 -4.30
N GLY A 100 36.47 -8.86 -4.69
CA GLY A 100 37.51 -9.62 -3.99
C GLY A 100 37.12 -9.90 -2.52
N ASP A 101 38.13 -10.02 -1.64
CA ASP A 101 37.87 -10.34 -0.21
C ASP A 101 37.25 -9.18 0.60
N ARG A 102 37.17 -7.97 0.04
CA ARG A 102 36.51 -6.82 0.67
C ARG A 102 34.99 -6.75 0.46
N ASN A 103 34.43 -7.82 -0.06
CA ASN A 103 33.02 -7.85 -0.50
C ASN A 103 32.06 -7.99 0.70
N ALA A 104 31.61 -6.86 1.22
CA ALA A 104 30.46 -6.83 2.11
C ALA A 104 29.16 -7.18 1.33
N ALA A 105 28.18 -7.78 1.98
CA ALA A 105 26.84 -7.93 1.42
C ALA A 105 26.26 -6.55 1.03
N PRO A 106 25.27 -6.50 0.11
CA PRO A 106 24.55 -5.26 -0.12
C PRO A 106 23.89 -4.77 1.18
N HIS A 107 23.73 -3.46 1.31
CA HIS A 107 22.99 -2.88 2.44
C HIS A 107 21.50 -3.22 2.35
N ALA A 108 20.97 -3.31 1.14
CA ALA A 108 19.57 -3.68 0.91
C ALA A 108 19.47 -4.80 -0.13
N PHE A 109 18.69 -5.81 0.21
CA PHE A 109 18.36 -6.92 -0.66
C PHE A 109 16.83 -7.07 -0.69
N ARG A 110 16.25 -6.83 -1.87
CA ARG A 110 14.82 -6.94 -2.10
C ARG A 110 14.54 -7.94 -3.20
N VAL A 111 13.78 -8.96 -2.88
CA VAL A 111 13.30 -9.96 -3.83
C VAL A 111 11.81 -10.19 -3.62
N HIS A 112 11.00 -9.85 -4.62
CA HIS A 112 9.59 -10.19 -4.66
C HIS A 112 9.41 -11.23 -5.77
N PHE A 113 9.11 -12.45 -5.38
CA PHE A 113 9.04 -13.61 -6.23
C PHE A 113 7.65 -14.26 -6.15
N GLY A 114 6.78 -13.92 -7.10
CA GLY A 114 5.38 -14.36 -7.11
C GLY A 114 5.16 -15.80 -7.57
N GLY A 115 6.14 -16.40 -8.20
CA GLY A 115 6.10 -17.76 -8.73
C GLY A 115 6.83 -18.80 -7.89
N TYR A 116 7.10 -18.52 -6.62
CA TYR A 116 7.84 -19.44 -5.75
C TYR A 116 7.19 -20.81 -5.63
N TYR A 117 8.03 -21.87 -5.64
CA TYR A 117 7.71 -23.25 -5.33
C TYR A 117 8.76 -23.84 -4.39
N ASP A 118 8.43 -24.94 -3.71
CA ASP A 118 9.30 -25.66 -2.76
C ASP A 118 10.69 -26.00 -3.34
N TRP A 119 10.76 -26.42 -4.61
CA TRP A 119 12.03 -26.71 -5.29
C TRP A 119 12.94 -25.50 -5.50
N ASP A 120 12.42 -24.25 -5.35
CA ASP A 120 13.21 -23.03 -5.41
C ASP A 120 13.87 -22.73 -4.05
N GLY A 121 13.41 -23.37 -2.98
CA GLY A 121 13.86 -23.17 -1.60
C GLY A 121 15.38 -23.24 -1.40
N PRO A 122 16.09 -24.23 -1.95
CA PRO A 122 17.55 -24.30 -1.84
C PRO A 122 18.27 -23.08 -2.38
N VAL A 123 17.78 -22.49 -3.47
CA VAL A 123 18.36 -21.27 -4.07
C VAL A 123 18.12 -20.06 -3.17
N VAL A 124 16.91 -19.89 -2.67
CA VAL A 124 16.57 -18.81 -1.73
C VAL A 124 17.38 -18.93 -0.44
N SER A 125 17.53 -20.14 0.09
CA SER A 125 18.37 -20.43 1.27
C SER A 125 19.83 -20.07 1.03
N GLN A 126 20.36 -20.27 -0.18
CA GLN A 126 21.70 -19.89 -0.55
C GLN A 126 21.87 -18.38 -0.57
N TRP A 127 20.88 -17.62 -1.09
CA TRP A 127 20.92 -16.16 -1.06
C TRP A 127 20.99 -15.66 0.38
N LEU A 128 20.06 -16.11 1.23
CA LEU A 128 20.04 -15.72 2.63
C LEU A 128 21.35 -16.04 3.35
N SER A 129 21.85 -17.27 3.18
CA SER A 129 23.13 -17.69 3.77
C SER A 129 24.30 -16.80 3.33
N HIS A 130 24.32 -16.39 2.05
CA HIS A 130 25.33 -15.49 1.55
C HIS A 130 25.25 -14.09 2.16
N LEU A 131 24.02 -13.57 2.24
CA LEU A 131 23.75 -12.22 2.78
C LEU A 131 24.06 -12.15 4.28
N LEU A 132 23.55 -13.12 5.06
CA LEU A 132 23.67 -13.14 6.51
C LEU A 132 25.13 -13.33 6.99
N ARG A 133 25.91 -14.19 6.29
CA ARG A 133 27.31 -14.42 6.63
C ARG A 133 28.21 -13.20 6.34
N ARG A 134 27.81 -12.33 5.46
CA ARG A 134 28.61 -11.18 4.97
C ARG A 134 27.96 -9.84 5.27
N SER A 135 26.91 -9.84 6.11
CA SER A 135 26.22 -8.61 6.46
C SER A 135 27.20 -7.57 6.99
N GLY A 136 27.08 -6.35 6.46
CA GLY A 136 27.77 -5.17 6.97
C GLY A 136 27.16 -4.72 8.30
N PRO A 137 27.36 -3.46 8.68
CA PRO A 137 26.79 -2.90 9.91
C PRO A 137 25.26 -2.75 9.85
N GLU A 138 24.70 -2.71 8.65
CA GLU A 138 23.26 -2.57 8.40
C GLU A 138 22.81 -3.47 7.25
N LEU A 139 21.65 -4.10 7.45
CA LEU A 139 21.01 -4.92 6.43
C LEU A 139 19.50 -4.62 6.40
N HIS A 140 19.01 -4.30 5.20
CA HIS A 140 17.59 -4.19 4.90
C HIS A 140 17.20 -5.37 4.01
N LEU A 141 16.45 -6.31 4.58
CA LEU A 141 16.02 -7.52 3.89
C LEU A 141 14.51 -7.45 3.60
N ASP A 142 14.15 -7.54 2.32
CA ASP A 142 12.75 -7.62 1.85
C ASP A 142 12.62 -8.85 0.94
N LEU A 143 12.14 -9.95 1.50
CA LEU A 143 11.96 -11.23 0.82
C LEU A 143 10.48 -11.60 0.81
N ARG A 144 9.83 -11.49 -0.33
CA ARG A 144 8.42 -11.86 -0.53
C ARG A 144 8.33 -12.92 -1.62
N LEU A 145 8.04 -14.14 -1.21
CA LEU A 145 8.02 -15.32 -2.08
C LEU A 145 6.65 -15.60 -2.69
N GLN A 146 5.63 -14.92 -2.20
CA GLN A 146 4.30 -14.90 -2.79
C GLN A 146 3.83 -13.46 -2.76
N LEU A 147 3.65 -12.86 -3.94
CA LEU A 147 2.86 -11.66 -4.03
C LEU A 147 1.40 -12.09 -3.86
N THR A 148 0.91 -12.03 -2.62
CA THR A 148 -0.52 -11.82 -2.46
C THR A 148 -0.75 -10.45 -3.06
N VAL A 149 -1.19 -10.43 -4.32
CA VAL A 149 -1.73 -9.21 -4.89
C VAL A 149 -2.95 -8.93 -4.03
N MET A 150 -2.77 -8.12 -3.02
CA MET A 150 -3.86 -7.40 -2.40
C MET A 150 -4.34 -6.48 -3.50
N GLY A 151 -5.12 -7.08 -4.43
CA GLY A 151 -5.81 -6.29 -5.42
C GLY A 151 -6.53 -5.21 -4.63
N GLU A 152 -6.16 -3.97 -4.89
CA GLU A 152 -7.16 -2.96 -4.81
C GLU A 152 -8.32 -3.54 -5.62
N HIS A 153 -9.31 -4.04 -4.89
CA HIS A 153 -10.62 -4.43 -5.39
C HIS A 153 -10.76 -5.66 -6.29
N TYR A 154 -11.11 -6.74 -5.67
CA TYR A 154 -12.28 -7.43 -6.18
C TYR A 154 -13.54 -6.79 -5.57
N ALA A 155 -13.90 -5.59 -6.03
CA ALA A 155 -15.28 -5.23 -6.12
C ALA A 155 -15.80 -6.04 -7.31
N GLY A 156 -16.44 -7.17 -7.05
CA GLY A 156 -17.11 -7.95 -8.06
C GLY A 156 -18.02 -7.01 -8.86
N GLU A 157 -17.86 -6.99 -10.19
CA GLU A 157 -18.90 -6.46 -11.04
C GLU A 157 -20.20 -7.17 -10.69
N PRO A 158 -21.32 -6.44 -10.57
CA PRO A 158 -22.61 -7.11 -10.43
C PRO A 158 -22.85 -7.90 -11.71
N ASP A 159 -22.82 -9.23 -11.61
CA ASP A 159 -23.20 -10.14 -12.69
C ASP A 159 -24.59 -9.80 -13.18
N HIS A 160 -24.70 -9.28 -14.41
CA HIS A 160 -25.94 -9.00 -15.12
C HIS A 160 -26.58 -10.27 -15.71
N HIS A 161 -26.24 -11.45 -15.22
CA HIS A 161 -26.95 -12.67 -15.58
C HIS A 161 -27.80 -13.14 -14.41
N GLY A 162 -29.11 -12.90 -14.53
CA GLY A 162 -30.14 -13.38 -13.63
C GLY A 162 -30.16 -14.90 -13.53
N GLY A 163 -29.41 -15.42 -12.58
CA GLY A 163 -29.45 -16.79 -12.10
C GLY A 163 -29.60 -16.77 -10.61
N ALA A 164 -30.74 -17.25 -10.12
CA ALA A 164 -30.99 -17.38 -8.70
C ALA A 164 -29.94 -18.25 -8.02
N GLY A 165 -29.29 -17.73 -7.00
CA GLY A 165 -28.64 -18.52 -5.97
C GLY A 165 -27.12 -18.76 -6.12
N SER A 166 -26.34 -17.70 -6.07
CA SER A 166 -24.96 -17.77 -5.57
C SER A 166 -24.69 -16.49 -4.80
N GLU A 167 -24.66 -16.58 -3.49
CA GLU A 167 -24.07 -15.54 -2.64
C GLU A 167 -22.59 -15.49 -2.99
N THR A 168 -22.21 -14.62 -3.93
CA THR A 168 -20.80 -14.37 -4.25
C THR A 168 -20.15 -13.78 -3.01
N ASP A 169 -19.24 -14.56 -2.51
CA ASP A 169 -18.49 -14.32 -1.30
C ASP A 169 -17.46 -13.19 -1.58
N ASP A 170 -17.81 -11.95 -1.24
CA ASP A 170 -16.94 -10.77 -1.26
C ASP A 170 -15.79 -10.89 -0.24
N ARG A 171 -15.25 -12.10 -0.07
CA ARG A 171 -14.07 -12.30 0.76
C ARG A 171 -12.89 -11.60 0.09
N CYS A 172 -12.11 -10.93 0.90
CA CYS A 172 -10.73 -10.65 0.56
C CYS A 172 -10.14 -11.88 -0.13
N PRO A 173 -9.46 -11.77 -1.28
CA PRO A 173 -8.89 -12.94 -1.91
C PRO A 173 -8.05 -13.65 -0.86
N VAL A 174 -8.64 -14.73 -0.32
CA VAL A 174 -7.88 -15.65 0.50
C VAL A 174 -6.82 -16.16 -0.46
N PRO A 175 -5.53 -15.98 -0.18
CA PRO A 175 -4.52 -16.63 -0.99
C PRO A 175 -4.94 -18.10 -1.07
N TYR A 176 -4.99 -18.65 -2.28
CA TYR A 176 -5.24 -20.06 -2.45
C TYR A 176 -4.46 -20.77 -1.36
N SER A 177 -5.15 -21.54 -0.51
CA SER A 177 -4.52 -22.33 0.54
C SER A 177 -3.55 -23.26 -0.17
N ARG A 178 -2.31 -22.81 -0.37
CA ARG A 178 -1.23 -23.73 -0.67
C ARG A 178 -1.09 -24.59 0.57
N ASP A 179 -0.96 -25.86 0.35
CA ASP A 179 -0.59 -26.77 1.44
C ASP A 179 0.60 -26.13 2.15
N VAL A 180 0.53 -26.02 3.47
CA VAL A 180 1.58 -25.42 4.32
C VAL A 180 2.96 -26.04 4.01
N ALA A 181 2.97 -27.30 3.50
CA ALA A 181 4.14 -28.01 3.05
C ALA A 181 4.96 -27.30 1.94
N ASP A 182 4.35 -26.40 1.17
CA ASP A 182 5.02 -25.71 0.04
C ASP A 182 5.62 -24.35 0.43
N MET A 183 5.50 -23.93 1.69
CA MET A 183 6.01 -22.64 2.13
C MET A 183 7.51 -22.72 2.45
N PHE A 184 8.21 -21.62 2.17
CA PHE A 184 9.64 -21.54 2.46
C PHE A 184 9.91 -21.43 3.95
N THR A 185 10.63 -22.37 4.52
CA THR A 185 11.08 -22.32 5.91
C THR A 185 12.29 -21.42 6.06
N LEU A 186 12.20 -20.45 6.94
CA LEU A 186 13.25 -19.45 7.17
C LEU A 186 14.45 -20.05 7.91
N PRO A 187 15.69 -19.74 7.49
CA PRO A 187 16.88 -20.25 8.19
C PRO A 187 17.03 -19.62 9.58
N VAL A 188 17.36 -20.44 10.58
CA VAL A 188 17.57 -20.00 11.98
C VAL A 188 18.59 -18.86 12.09
N SER A 189 19.59 -18.82 11.21
CA SER A 189 20.60 -17.75 11.18
C SER A 189 20.01 -16.35 10.91
N LEU A 190 18.82 -16.25 10.30
CA LEU A 190 18.12 -15.00 10.11
C LEU A 190 17.78 -14.33 11.45
N PHE A 191 17.32 -15.12 12.41
CA PHE A 191 16.86 -14.63 13.73
C PHE A 191 18.01 -14.27 14.68
N SER A 192 19.25 -14.49 14.26
CA SER A 192 20.45 -14.13 15.04
C SER A 192 21.33 -13.08 14.35
N CYS A 193 20.87 -12.49 13.25
CA CYS A 193 21.61 -11.50 12.50
C CYS A 193 21.45 -10.10 13.11
N VAL A 194 22.44 -9.66 13.87
CA VAL A 194 22.42 -8.38 14.59
C VAL A 194 22.43 -7.14 13.70
N ALA A 195 22.75 -7.29 12.41
CA ALA A 195 22.82 -6.18 11.46
C ALA A 195 21.46 -5.79 10.86
N ILE A 196 20.40 -6.62 11.02
CA ILE A 196 19.11 -6.37 10.39
C ILE A 196 18.41 -5.19 11.05
N ARG A 197 18.12 -4.16 10.24
CA ARG A 197 17.26 -3.00 10.60
C ARG A 197 15.87 -3.07 10.04
N THR A 198 15.74 -3.60 8.83
CA THR A 198 14.45 -3.81 8.17
C THR A 198 14.33 -5.28 7.81
N LEU A 199 13.23 -5.89 8.21
CA LEU A 199 12.89 -7.25 7.86
C LEU A 199 11.46 -7.28 7.30
N CYS A 200 11.36 -7.50 5.99
CA CYS A 200 10.09 -7.70 5.31
C CYS A 200 10.07 -9.15 4.81
N LEU A 201 9.11 -9.93 5.28
CA LEU A 201 8.94 -11.34 4.91
C LEU A 201 7.54 -11.54 4.33
N GLY A 202 7.45 -12.36 3.29
CA GLY A 202 6.17 -12.69 2.67
C GLY A 202 6.14 -14.11 2.13
N GLY A 203 5.01 -14.82 2.35
CA GLY A 203 4.79 -16.17 1.86
C GLY A 203 5.77 -17.20 2.41
N CYS A 204 6.14 -17.05 3.68
CA CYS A 204 7.09 -17.91 4.37
C CYS A 204 6.42 -18.56 5.57
N ASP A 205 6.93 -19.74 5.93
CA ASP A 205 6.64 -20.35 7.21
C ASP A 205 7.53 -19.73 8.29
N LEU A 206 6.89 -19.22 9.34
CA LEU A 206 7.57 -18.55 10.45
C LEU A 206 7.63 -19.46 11.67
N ASP A 207 8.75 -20.15 11.81
CA ASP A 207 9.11 -20.92 13.01
C ASP A 207 10.40 -20.36 13.61
N PRO A 208 10.30 -19.25 14.39
CA PRO A 208 11.48 -18.66 14.99
C PRO A 208 11.99 -19.53 16.15
N PRO A 209 13.33 -19.65 16.33
CA PRO A 209 13.92 -20.37 17.44
C PRO A 209 13.55 -19.72 18.78
N GLU A 210 13.77 -20.44 19.89
CA GLU A 210 13.56 -19.91 21.23
C GLU A 210 14.37 -18.63 21.50
N ILE A 211 15.57 -18.55 20.95
CA ILE A 211 16.48 -17.41 21.13
C ILE A 211 16.53 -16.59 19.85
N ILE A 212 15.92 -15.40 19.88
CA ILE A 212 15.95 -14.42 18.81
C ILE A 212 16.85 -13.24 19.22
N ARG A 213 17.74 -12.79 18.33
CA ARG A 213 18.67 -11.69 18.56
C ARG A 213 18.66 -10.71 17.39
N LEU A 214 17.67 -9.81 17.39
CA LEU A 214 17.50 -8.75 16.39
C LEU A 214 17.50 -7.38 17.06
N PRO A 215 18.60 -6.97 17.70
CA PRO A 215 18.66 -5.78 18.56
C PRO A 215 18.51 -4.46 17.81
N LEU A 216 18.76 -4.44 16.50
CA LEU A 216 18.69 -3.24 15.66
C LEU A 216 17.44 -3.21 14.79
N LEU A 217 16.53 -4.17 14.89
CA LEU A 217 15.34 -4.20 14.04
C LEU A 217 14.40 -3.04 14.40
N GLU A 218 14.19 -2.18 13.40
CA GLU A 218 13.32 -0.99 13.48
C GLU A 218 12.03 -1.18 12.70
N THR A 219 12.09 -1.88 11.56
CA THR A 219 10.93 -2.11 10.69
C THR A 219 10.70 -3.61 10.48
N LEU A 220 9.52 -4.07 10.84
CA LEU A 220 9.04 -5.43 10.60
C LEU A 220 7.78 -5.43 9.75
N LEU A 221 7.83 -6.08 8.60
CA LEU A 221 6.67 -6.35 7.77
C LEU A 221 6.53 -7.85 7.55
N LEU A 222 5.38 -8.38 7.92
CA LEU A 222 5.02 -9.77 7.71
C LEU A 222 3.78 -9.83 6.81
N SER A 223 3.88 -10.56 5.69
CA SER A 223 2.80 -10.65 4.70
C SER A 223 2.54 -12.11 4.34
N SER A 224 1.29 -12.53 4.43
CA SER A 224 0.90 -13.92 4.13
C SER A 224 1.79 -14.95 4.86
N ILE A 225 1.98 -14.70 6.15
CA ILE A 225 2.70 -15.60 7.04
C ILE A 225 1.73 -16.59 7.64
N SER A 226 2.06 -17.88 7.55
CA SER A 226 1.40 -18.96 8.28
C SER A 226 2.20 -19.29 9.52
N GLU A 227 1.54 -19.50 10.63
CA GLU A 227 2.12 -20.01 11.88
C GLU A 227 1.66 -21.43 12.10
N LEU A 228 2.58 -22.40 12.04
CA LEU A 228 2.29 -23.79 12.42
C LEU A 228 2.06 -23.91 13.93
N ASP A 229 2.87 -23.18 14.72
CA ASP A 229 2.74 -23.08 16.17
C ASP A 229 2.30 -21.65 16.54
N CYS A 230 1.12 -21.50 17.14
CA CYS A 230 0.58 -20.21 17.56
C CYS A 230 1.58 -19.43 18.43
N GLY A 231 2.08 -18.30 17.96
CA GLY A 231 2.90 -17.39 18.76
C GLY A 231 4.28 -17.06 18.18
N GLY A 232 4.67 -17.54 17.01
CA GLY A 232 5.94 -17.19 16.37
C GLY A 232 6.03 -15.69 16.05
N ILE A 233 4.97 -15.09 15.52
CA ILE A 233 4.89 -13.63 15.27
C ILE A 233 5.03 -12.86 16.56
N GLN A 234 4.31 -13.27 17.61
CA GLN A 234 4.38 -12.60 18.92
C GLN A 234 5.78 -12.72 19.55
N ARG A 235 6.43 -13.90 19.47
CA ARG A 235 7.82 -14.09 19.93
C ARG A 235 8.78 -13.17 19.19
N LEU A 236 8.67 -13.08 17.88
CA LEU A 236 9.51 -12.21 17.06
C LEU A 236 9.34 -10.74 17.47
N ILE A 237 8.11 -10.25 17.57
CA ILE A 237 7.81 -8.88 18.01
C ILE A 237 8.40 -8.61 19.39
N SER A 238 8.22 -9.52 20.34
CA SER A 238 8.67 -9.35 21.73
C SER A 238 10.19 -9.21 21.82
N CYS A 239 10.94 -9.90 20.97
CA CYS A 239 12.41 -9.88 20.96
C CYS A 239 13.03 -8.71 20.20
N CYS A 240 12.24 -7.77 19.65
CA CYS A 240 12.72 -6.62 18.89
C CYS A 240 12.59 -5.33 19.69
N PRO A 241 13.62 -4.93 20.49
CA PRO A 241 13.51 -3.79 21.41
C PRO A 241 13.42 -2.43 20.72
N ARG A 242 13.86 -2.30 19.49
CA ARG A 242 13.88 -1.04 18.73
C ARG A 242 12.80 -0.94 17.66
N LEU A 243 11.76 -1.77 17.75
CA LEU A 243 10.70 -1.79 16.76
C LEU A 243 9.93 -0.45 16.75
N ILE A 244 9.94 0.21 15.58
CA ILE A 244 9.31 1.51 15.33
C ILE A 244 8.12 1.34 14.38
N ASP A 245 8.24 0.45 13.40
CA ASP A 245 7.26 0.25 12.33
C ASP A 245 6.89 -1.24 12.26
N LEU A 246 5.61 -1.56 12.49
CA LEU A 246 5.08 -2.91 12.41
C LEU A 246 3.95 -2.96 11.38
N THR A 247 4.08 -3.83 10.40
CA THR A 247 3.04 -4.12 9.42
C THR A 247 2.76 -5.62 9.41
N LEU A 248 1.50 -5.98 9.64
CA LEU A 248 0.97 -7.33 9.51
C LEU A 248 -0.06 -7.34 8.38
N GLU A 249 0.13 -8.19 7.39
CA GLU A 249 -0.70 -8.26 6.20
C GLU A 249 -1.06 -9.71 5.90
N ASN A 250 -2.37 -10.03 5.95
CA ASN A 250 -2.86 -11.37 5.68
C ASN A 250 -2.12 -12.46 6.49
N CYS A 251 -1.91 -12.20 7.78
CA CYS A 251 -1.25 -13.13 8.70
C CYS A 251 -2.32 -13.88 9.51
N ASP A 252 -2.08 -15.18 9.69
CA ASP A 252 -2.92 -16.05 10.51
C ASP A 252 -2.42 -16.02 11.96
N THR A 253 -2.84 -15.02 12.71
CA THR A 253 -2.49 -14.88 14.14
C THR A 253 -3.72 -14.43 14.93
N PHE A 254 -3.83 -14.85 16.20
CA PHE A 254 -4.99 -14.58 17.02
C PHE A 254 -4.83 -13.36 17.90
N THR A 255 -3.66 -13.15 18.46
CA THR A 255 -3.41 -12.08 19.42
C THR A 255 -2.05 -11.45 19.20
N ILE A 256 -2.00 -10.13 19.27
CA ILE A 256 -0.76 -9.36 19.16
C ILE A 256 -0.68 -8.39 20.32
N THR A 257 0.46 -8.41 21.02
CA THR A 257 0.75 -7.49 22.12
C THR A 257 2.06 -6.76 21.85
N VAL A 258 1.99 -5.43 21.78
CA VAL A 258 3.15 -4.56 21.53
C VAL A 258 3.22 -3.54 22.66
N LEU A 259 3.77 -3.96 23.78
CA LEU A 259 4.00 -3.11 24.96
C LEU A 259 5.49 -2.80 25.09
N ASP A 260 5.82 -1.74 25.82
CA ASP A 260 7.20 -1.31 26.11
C ASP A 260 8.06 -1.09 24.85
N LYS A 261 7.44 -0.66 23.74
CA LYS A 261 8.10 -0.34 22.49
C LYS A 261 7.88 1.12 22.12
N HIS A 262 8.79 1.65 21.33
CA HIS A 262 8.68 2.98 20.73
C HIS A 262 7.96 2.97 19.39
N LEU A 263 6.87 2.21 19.28
CA LEU A 263 6.14 2.02 18.03
C LEU A 263 5.52 3.33 17.56
N ARG A 264 5.86 3.75 16.34
CA ARG A 264 5.33 4.96 15.69
C ARG A 264 4.32 4.68 14.61
N ARG A 265 4.43 3.52 13.98
CA ARG A 265 3.49 3.07 12.95
C ARG A 265 3.05 1.64 13.19
N LEU A 266 1.75 1.42 13.12
CA LEU A 266 1.13 0.10 13.15
C LEU A 266 0.18 -0.03 11.96
N ALA A 267 0.39 -1.04 11.13
CA ALA A 267 -0.52 -1.39 10.05
C ALA A 267 -0.97 -2.84 10.17
N ILE A 268 -2.28 -3.05 10.16
CA ILE A 268 -2.94 -4.37 10.22
C ILE A 268 -3.83 -4.47 9.00
N ARG A 269 -3.48 -5.37 8.07
CA ARG A 269 -4.18 -5.51 6.80
C ARG A 269 -4.67 -6.94 6.61
N CYS A 270 -5.98 -7.11 6.51
CA CYS A 270 -6.64 -8.38 6.18
C CYS A 270 -6.22 -9.58 7.06
N CYS A 271 -5.87 -9.33 8.31
CA CYS A 271 -5.61 -10.37 9.31
C CYS A 271 -6.96 -10.80 9.93
N HIS A 272 -7.67 -11.70 9.24
CA HIS A 272 -9.07 -12.02 9.57
C HIS A 272 -9.24 -12.95 10.77
N THR A 273 -8.19 -13.67 11.15
CA THR A 273 -8.15 -14.52 12.34
C THR A 273 -7.82 -13.75 13.62
N LEU A 274 -7.40 -12.47 13.48
CA LEU A 274 -6.96 -11.64 14.59
C LEU A 274 -8.16 -11.25 15.48
N VAL A 275 -8.06 -11.60 16.75
CA VAL A 275 -9.10 -11.37 17.78
C VAL A 275 -8.77 -10.17 18.66
N SER A 276 -7.50 -9.96 18.95
CA SER A 276 -7.06 -8.91 19.87
C SER A 276 -5.68 -8.34 19.53
N VAL A 277 -5.58 -7.01 19.59
CA VAL A 277 -4.34 -6.26 19.43
C VAL A 277 -4.20 -5.29 20.59
N THR A 278 -3.18 -5.46 21.39
CA THR A 278 -2.89 -4.57 22.55
C THR A 278 -1.59 -3.81 22.28
N VAL A 279 -1.64 -2.49 22.29
CA VAL A 279 -0.52 -1.64 21.90
C VAL A 279 -0.30 -0.51 22.91
N ASP A 280 0.96 -0.23 23.25
CA ASP A 280 1.33 1.05 23.85
C ASP A 280 1.32 2.14 22.77
N ALA A 281 0.33 3.02 22.86
CA ALA A 281 0.10 4.09 21.89
C ALA A 281 0.80 5.41 22.25
N SER A 282 1.64 5.43 23.28
CA SER A 282 2.29 6.67 23.77
C SER A 282 3.11 7.40 22.71
N GLU A 283 3.76 6.69 21.80
CA GLU A 283 4.51 7.23 20.66
C GLU A 283 3.85 6.96 19.31
N LEU A 284 2.74 6.21 19.26
CA LEU A 284 2.06 5.85 18.03
C LEU A 284 1.49 7.09 17.34
N ARG A 285 1.87 7.30 16.08
CA ARG A 285 1.46 8.45 15.25
C ARG A 285 0.62 8.05 14.05
N GLU A 286 0.87 6.88 13.51
CA GLU A 286 0.22 6.37 12.32
C GLU A 286 -0.39 5.01 12.63
N PHE A 287 -1.69 4.90 12.37
CA PHE A 287 -2.43 3.65 12.51
C PHE A 287 -3.14 3.32 11.20
N GLU A 288 -2.97 2.11 10.73
CA GLU A 288 -3.66 1.62 9.55
C GLU A 288 -4.37 0.31 9.89
N TYR A 289 -5.67 0.25 9.59
CA TYR A 289 -6.47 -0.95 9.67
C TYR A 289 -7.17 -1.20 8.34
N ARG A 290 -7.03 -2.40 7.81
CA ARG A 290 -7.79 -2.87 6.65
C ARG A 290 -8.24 -4.29 6.92
N GLY A 291 -9.55 -4.52 6.93
CA GLY A 291 -10.09 -5.83 7.28
C GLY A 291 -11.61 -5.86 7.31
N ALA A 292 -12.18 -6.89 7.94
CA ALA A 292 -13.61 -6.90 8.27
C ALA A 292 -13.92 -5.76 9.26
N VAL A 293 -15.20 -5.42 9.42
CA VAL A 293 -15.61 -4.47 10.48
C VAL A 293 -15.13 -5.04 11.82
N PRO A 294 -14.27 -4.31 12.54
CA PRO A 294 -13.66 -4.84 13.75
C PRO A 294 -14.66 -4.93 14.89
N ALA A 295 -14.55 -5.97 15.70
CA ALA A 295 -15.21 -5.99 17.00
C ALA A 295 -14.67 -4.86 17.89
N GLU A 296 -15.48 -4.38 18.82
CA GLU A 296 -15.11 -3.31 19.75
C GLU A 296 -13.76 -3.55 20.45
N SER A 297 -13.52 -4.81 20.84
CA SER A 297 -12.34 -5.23 21.59
C SER A 297 -11.12 -5.56 20.73
N LEU A 298 -11.20 -5.41 19.39
CA LEU A 298 -10.10 -5.81 18.53
C LEU A 298 -8.82 -5.04 18.83
N VAL A 299 -8.90 -3.73 19.08
CA VAL A 299 -7.73 -2.90 19.33
C VAL A 299 -7.85 -2.24 20.70
N THR A 300 -6.85 -2.47 21.54
CA THR A 300 -6.71 -1.82 22.85
C THR A 300 -5.46 -0.95 22.85
N LEU A 301 -5.65 0.35 23.04
CA LEU A 301 -4.58 1.33 23.06
C LEU A 301 -4.28 1.77 24.49
N HIS A 302 -3.06 1.52 24.96
CA HIS A 302 -2.56 2.00 26.25
C HIS A 302 -1.78 3.31 26.10
N GLY A 303 -1.67 4.11 27.15
CA GLY A 303 -0.74 5.24 27.22
C GLY A 303 -1.15 6.49 26.43
N GLY A 304 -2.35 6.94 26.45
CA GLY A 304 -2.80 8.22 25.85
C GLY A 304 -2.49 8.34 24.34
N CYS A 305 -3.51 8.28 23.55
CA CYS A 305 -3.42 8.21 22.08
C CYS A 305 -2.87 9.53 21.48
N LYS A 306 -1.77 9.46 20.74
CA LYS A 306 -1.18 10.57 19.98
C LYS A 306 -1.27 10.34 18.45
N ILE A 307 -2.14 9.43 18.03
CA ILE A 307 -2.30 9.08 16.60
C ILE A 307 -2.72 10.33 15.84
N SER A 308 -1.85 10.75 14.93
CA SER A 308 -2.07 11.93 14.08
C SER A 308 -2.67 11.55 12.73
N SER A 309 -2.39 10.36 12.23
CA SER A 309 -2.87 9.84 10.96
C SER A 309 -3.50 8.47 11.14
N CYS A 310 -4.72 8.31 10.66
CA CYS A 310 -5.46 7.07 10.74
C CYS A 310 -5.99 6.70 9.34
N HIS A 311 -5.70 5.47 8.91
CA HIS A 311 -6.21 4.91 7.66
C HIS A 311 -7.06 3.69 8.00
N ILE A 312 -8.35 3.75 7.68
CA ILE A 312 -9.29 2.67 7.96
C ILE A 312 -9.98 2.26 6.68
N GLY A 313 -9.83 1.00 6.31
CA GLY A 313 -10.43 0.41 5.12
C GLY A 313 -11.15 -0.90 5.47
N PHE A 314 -12.29 -1.13 4.84
CA PHE A 314 -13.02 -2.39 4.98
C PHE A 314 -12.87 -3.21 3.71
N CYS A 315 -12.61 -4.51 3.89
CA CYS A 315 -12.66 -5.52 2.85
C CYS A 315 -13.86 -6.43 3.11
N GLY A 316 -14.52 -6.89 2.04
CA GLY A 316 -15.58 -7.89 2.13
C GLY A 316 -16.98 -7.35 2.24
N LYS A 317 -17.91 -8.22 2.68
CA LYS A 317 -19.36 -8.08 2.64
C LYS A 317 -19.88 -6.73 3.11
N LYS A 318 -21.03 -6.33 2.55
CA LYS A 318 -21.84 -5.20 3.05
C LYS A 318 -21.89 -5.22 4.58
N VAL A 319 -21.56 -4.08 5.17
CA VAL A 319 -21.68 -3.86 6.61
C VAL A 319 -23.13 -4.12 7.02
N ARG A 320 -23.37 -5.05 7.94
CA ARG A 320 -24.71 -5.36 8.42
C ARG A 320 -25.15 -4.32 9.45
N ASN A 321 -26.46 -4.11 9.64
CA ASN A 321 -26.98 -3.11 10.57
C ASN A 321 -26.41 -3.20 12.01
N GLY A 322 -26.05 -4.40 12.49
CA GLY A 322 -25.41 -4.59 13.79
C GLY A 322 -23.94 -4.14 13.85
N ASP A 323 -23.28 -4.05 12.71
CA ASP A 323 -21.84 -3.76 12.64
C ASP A 323 -21.55 -2.26 12.78
N PHE A 324 -22.57 -1.38 12.60
CA PHE A 324 -22.39 0.07 12.69
C PHE A 324 -22.07 0.57 14.10
N SER A 325 -22.65 -0.04 15.12
CA SER A 325 -22.32 0.31 16.50
C SER A 325 -20.87 -0.05 16.83
N GLN A 326 -20.41 -1.23 16.40
CA GLN A 326 -19.03 -1.66 16.57
C GLN A 326 -18.07 -0.76 15.79
N PHE A 327 -18.39 -0.40 14.56
CA PHE A 327 -17.63 0.53 13.75
C PHE A 327 -17.51 1.91 14.41
N LYS A 328 -18.62 2.45 14.94
CA LYS A 328 -18.61 3.70 15.67
C LYS A 328 -17.66 3.65 16.86
N MET A 329 -17.80 2.64 17.72
CA MET A 329 -16.97 2.46 18.90
C MET A 329 -15.49 2.30 18.54
N PHE A 330 -15.20 1.59 17.44
CA PHE A 330 -13.85 1.50 16.92
C PHE A 330 -13.31 2.87 16.48
N LEU A 331 -14.08 3.67 15.75
CA LEU A 331 -13.68 5.01 15.33
C LEU A 331 -13.53 6.00 16.49
N GLU A 332 -14.29 5.85 17.57
CA GLU A 332 -14.22 6.72 18.73
C GLU A 332 -12.83 6.75 19.38
N GLN A 333 -12.05 5.68 19.23
CA GLN A 333 -10.66 5.62 19.70
C GLN A 333 -9.73 6.59 18.97
N PHE A 334 -10.09 7.03 17.74
CA PHE A 334 -9.26 7.85 16.87
C PHE A 334 -9.77 9.30 16.72
N THR A 335 -10.68 9.76 17.56
CA THR A 335 -11.30 11.09 17.43
C THR A 335 -10.33 12.26 17.56
N ALA A 336 -9.16 12.05 18.19
CA ALA A 336 -8.10 13.06 18.29
C ALA A 336 -7.24 13.21 17.02
N THR A 337 -7.47 12.37 16.01
CA THR A 337 -6.69 12.33 14.78
C THR A 337 -6.84 13.62 13.96
N ARG A 338 -5.74 14.03 13.32
CA ARG A 338 -5.71 15.18 12.40
C ARG A 338 -5.93 14.79 10.94
N HIS A 339 -5.52 13.61 10.56
CA HIS A 339 -5.68 13.06 9.23
C HIS A 339 -6.43 11.72 9.31
N LEU A 340 -7.56 11.63 8.62
CA LEU A 340 -8.35 10.41 8.51
C LEU A 340 -8.55 10.04 7.04
N HIS A 341 -8.16 8.84 6.69
CA HIS A 341 -8.47 8.23 5.40
C HIS A 341 -9.43 7.06 5.61
N LEU A 342 -10.64 7.18 5.09
CA LEU A 342 -11.63 6.12 5.10
C LEU A 342 -11.75 5.49 3.71
N VAL A 343 -11.59 4.18 3.65
CA VAL A 343 -11.77 3.39 2.43
C VAL A 343 -12.96 2.46 2.61
N SER A 344 -13.99 2.68 1.82
CA SER A 344 -15.18 1.82 1.80
C SER A 344 -15.52 1.49 0.35
N THR A 345 -15.81 0.22 0.08
CA THR A 345 -16.27 -0.19 -1.24
C THR A 345 -17.63 0.39 -1.58
N HIS A 346 -18.45 0.71 -0.57
CA HIS A 346 -19.81 1.20 -0.72
C HIS A 346 -20.03 2.48 0.11
N LEU A 347 -19.31 3.54 -0.23
CA LEU A 347 -19.45 4.82 0.45
C LEU A 347 -20.85 5.37 0.14
N GLY A 348 -21.81 5.04 0.97
CA GLY A 348 -23.19 5.51 0.83
C GLY A 348 -24.28 4.45 0.86
N SER A 349 -24.09 3.23 0.33
CA SER A 349 -25.18 2.22 0.37
C SER A 349 -25.40 1.64 1.76
N ASP A 350 -24.35 1.58 2.56
CA ASP A 350 -24.39 1.01 3.91
C ASP A 350 -24.54 2.10 5.00
N ILE A 351 -24.17 3.34 4.65
CA ILE A 351 -24.28 4.53 5.49
C ILE A 351 -25.67 5.18 5.33
N GLU A 352 -26.47 4.75 4.35
CA GLU A 352 -27.85 5.22 4.11
C GLU A 352 -28.82 4.80 5.21
N SER A 353 -28.53 3.76 5.97
CA SER A 353 -29.44 3.36 7.02
C SER A 353 -29.53 4.45 8.09
N GLU A 354 -30.74 4.70 8.59
CA GLU A 354 -30.99 5.59 9.72
C GLU A 354 -30.11 5.27 10.94
N SER A 355 -29.55 4.06 10.97
CA SER A 355 -28.61 3.58 11.97
C SER A 355 -27.21 4.23 11.92
N PHE A 356 -26.78 4.87 10.82
CA PHE A 356 -25.51 5.62 10.79
C PHE A 356 -25.63 7.04 11.39
N THR A 357 -26.58 7.27 12.27
CA THR A 357 -26.70 8.51 13.05
C THR A 357 -25.50 8.77 13.98
N GLY A 358 -24.50 7.88 13.96
CA GLY A 358 -23.48 7.76 14.95
C GLY A 358 -22.04 7.97 14.50
N PHE A 359 -21.74 8.61 13.35
CA PHE A 359 -20.33 8.94 13.06
C PHE A 359 -19.75 9.79 14.20
N PRO A 360 -18.56 9.42 14.77
CA PRO A 360 -18.01 10.12 15.91
C PRO A 360 -17.67 11.58 15.60
N TRP A 361 -17.59 12.39 16.64
CA TRP A 361 -17.17 13.76 16.53
C TRP A 361 -15.64 13.87 16.46
N PHE A 362 -15.11 14.45 15.37
CA PHE A 362 -13.68 14.65 15.14
C PHE A 362 -13.29 16.12 15.27
N PRO A 363 -13.06 16.62 16.48
CA PRO A 363 -12.81 18.05 16.71
C PRO A 363 -11.49 18.55 16.15
N SER A 364 -10.53 17.68 15.93
CA SER A 364 -9.16 18.00 15.50
C SER A 364 -8.87 17.64 14.05
N LEU A 365 -9.82 17.05 13.34
CA LEU A 365 -9.62 16.55 11.99
C LEU A 365 -9.41 17.74 11.02
N TRP A 366 -8.24 17.76 10.41
CA TRP A 366 -7.83 18.82 9.47
C TRP A 366 -7.86 18.31 8.02
N LYS A 367 -7.52 17.04 7.79
CA LYS A 367 -7.53 16.41 6.47
C LYS A 367 -8.41 15.18 6.48
N LEU A 368 -9.35 15.14 5.56
CA LEU A 368 -10.21 13.97 5.33
C LEU A 368 -10.01 13.43 3.92
N GLU A 369 -9.73 12.14 3.83
CA GLU A 369 -9.66 11.40 2.58
C GLU A 369 -10.74 10.32 2.56
N LEU A 370 -11.52 10.28 1.50
CA LEU A 370 -12.60 9.30 1.31
C LEU A 370 -12.35 8.53 0.02
N THR A 371 -12.36 7.21 0.09
CA THR A 371 -12.20 6.34 -1.09
C THR A 371 -13.40 5.40 -1.18
N GLY A 372 -14.04 5.34 -2.33
CA GLY A 372 -15.15 4.42 -2.54
C GLY A 372 -15.97 4.66 -3.80
N TYR A 373 -16.94 3.79 -4.04
CA TYR A 373 -17.93 3.96 -5.09
C TYR A 373 -19.01 4.94 -4.64
N LEU A 374 -19.36 5.87 -5.51
CA LEU A 374 -20.40 6.85 -5.25
C LEU A 374 -21.74 6.35 -5.78
N HIS A 375 -22.74 6.36 -4.91
CA HIS A 375 -24.15 6.07 -5.19
C HIS A 375 -25.02 7.29 -4.88
N ARG A 376 -26.33 7.18 -5.10
CA ARG A 376 -27.26 8.31 -4.82
C ARG A 376 -27.19 8.78 -3.37
N GLY A 377 -27.12 7.86 -2.41
CA GLY A 377 -27.05 8.16 -0.98
C GLY A 377 -25.68 8.59 -0.46
N SER A 378 -24.62 8.54 -1.28
CA SER A 378 -23.28 8.96 -0.86
C SER A 378 -23.21 10.44 -0.48
N ILE A 379 -24.12 11.27 -1.00
CA ILE A 379 -24.19 12.70 -0.69
C ILE A 379 -24.55 12.91 0.78
N GLU A 380 -25.61 12.25 1.23
CA GLU A 380 -26.07 12.33 2.61
C GLU A 380 -25.04 11.78 3.59
N ALA A 381 -24.40 10.68 3.21
CA ALA A 381 -23.33 10.07 4.01
C ALA A 381 -22.13 11.02 4.16
N VAL A 382 -21.64 11.58 3.06
CA VAL A 382 -20.51 12.53 3.09
C VAL A 382 -20.88 13.79 3.85
N ALA A 383 -22.11 14.32 3.68
CA ALA A 383 -22.58 15.48 4.42
C ALA A 383 -22.61 15.23 5.93
N ARG A 384 -23.06 14.04 6.39
CA ARG A 384 -23.03 13.65 7.81
C ARG A 384 -21.60 13.54 8.35
N ILE A 385 -20.67 12.96 7.58
CA ILE A 385 -19.26 12.89 7.98
C ILE A 385 -18.67 14.30 8.14
N LEU A 386 -18.93 15.18 7.18
CA LEU A 386 -18.44 16.55 7.20
C LEU A 386 -19.04 17.38 8.35
N ASP A 387 -20.31 17.14 8.71
CA ASP A 387 -20.96 17.79 9.86
C ASP A 387 -20.26 17.42 11.19
N ARG A 388 -19.72 16.20 11.28
CA ARG A 388 -19.00 15.71 12.47
C ARG A 388 -17.52 16.10 12.51
N ALA A 389 -17.02 16.79 11.51
CA ALA A 389 -15.62 17.18 11.40
C ALA A 389 -15.47 18.68 11.07
N PRO A 390 -15.72 19.58 12.02
CA PRO A 390 -15.88 21.02 11.78
C PRO A 390 -14.60 21.74 11.38
N ARG A 391 -13.42 21.13 11.53
CA ARG A 391 -12.12 21.76 11.28
C ARG A 391 -11.42 21.29 10.01
N ILE A 392 -12.12 20.57 9.14
CA ILE A 392 -11.54 20.11 7.87
C ILE A 392 -11.15 21.31 7.02
N GLU A 393 -9.91 21.32 6.56
CA GLU A 393 -9.38 22.29 5.58
C GLU A 393 -9.08 21.62 4.24
N ILE A 394 -8.73 20.32 4.24
CA ILE A 394 -8.43 19.55 3.03
C ILE A 394 -9.38 18.36 2.93
N LEU A 395 -10.11 18.29 1.83
CA LEU A 395 -10.96 17.15 1.48
C LEU A 395 -10.48 16.52 0.19
N THR A 396 -10.15 15.22 0.24
CA THR A 396 -9.79 14.44 -0.95
C THR A 396 -10.78 13.28 -1.13
N MET A 397 -11.30 13.15 -2.35
CA MET A 397 -12.18 12.04 -2.71
C MET A 397 -11.56 11.21 -3.84
N PHE A 398 -11.25 9.96 -3.55
CA PHE A 398 -10.83 8.98 -4.55
C PHE A 398 -12.09 8.26 -5.05
N MET A 399 -12.57 8.68 -6.21
CA MET A 399 -13.84 8.24 -6.76
C MET A 399 -13.63 6.96 -7.57
N LYS A 400 -14.08 5.83 -7.04
CA LYS A 400 -14.07 4.57 -7.79
C LYS A 400 -15.27 4.53 -8.71
N SER A 401 -15.10 3.91 -9.87
CA SER A 401 -16.20 3.60 -10.79
C SER A 401 -16.33 2.10 -10.93
N SER A 402 -17.57 1.60 -10.93
CA SER A 402 -17.88 0.19 -11.21
C SER A 402 -17.65 -0.17 -12.68
N LYS A 403 -17.47 0.83 -13.53
CA LYS A 403 -17.20 0.67 -14.97
C LYS A 403 -15.99 1.50 -15.31
N ASP A 404 -14.96 0.89 -15.89
CA ASP A 404 -13.83 1.59 -16.52
C ASP A 404 -14.26 2.37 -17.79
N VAL A 405 -15.55 2.57 -17.93
CA VAL A 405 -16.18 3.20 -19.10
C VAL A 405 -16.57 4.63 -18.74
N TRP A 406 -16.09 5.58 -19.51
CA TRP A 406 -16.55 6.95 -19.42
C TRP A 406 -18.03 7.08 -19.77
N VAL A 407 -18.72 8.02 -19.10
CA VAL A 407 -20.09 8.39 -19.44
C VAL A 407 -20.18 8.85 -20.90
N HIS A 408 -21.21 8.40 -21.61
CA HIS A 408 -21.42 8.91 -22.96
C HIS A 408 -21.88 10.39 -22.93
N PRO A 409 -21.38 11.25 -23.85
CA PRO A 409 -21.72 12.68 -23.87
C PRO A 409 -23.24 12.99 -23.89
N HIS A 410 -24.05 12.09 -24.45
CA HIS A 410 -25.51 12.24 -24.52
C HIS A 410 -26.22 11.86 -23.19
N GLU A 411 -25.54 11.14 -22.30
CA GLU A 411 -26.09 10.82 -20.97
C GLU A 411 -25.84 11.94 -19.94
N LEU A 412 -25.09 12.96 -20.32
CA LEU A 412 -24.84 14.12 -19.47
C LEU A 412 -26.11 14.99 -19.43
N SER A 413 -26.96 14.78 -18.44
CA SER A 413 -28.08 15.67 -18.15
C SER A 413 -27.55 17.05 -17.72
N ASP A 414 -28.12 18.12 -18.28
CA ASP A 414 -27.76 19.49 -17.88
C ASP A 414 -28.40 19.89 -16.53
N GLU A 415 -29.50 19.22 -16.13
CA GLU A 415 -30.19 19.43 -14.87
C GLU A 415 -29.71 18.44 -13.80
N LEU A 416 -28.76 18.85 -12.97
CA LEU A 416 -28.34 18.12 -11.79
C LEU A 416 -29.02 18.71 -10.56
N THR A 417 -29.95 17.99 -10.00
CA THR A 417 -30.55 18.32 -8.70
C THR A 417 -29.60 17.85 -7.59
N VAL A 418 -29.20 18.76 -6.72
CA VAL A 418 -28.38 18.47 -5.54
C VAL A 418 -29.17 18.89 -4.31
N PRO A 419 -29.23 18.08 -3.25
CA PRO A 419 -29.88 18.45 -2.01
C PRO A 419 -29.25 19.76 -1.45
N ASN A 420 -30.09 20.66 -1.01
CA ASN A 420 -29.62 21.87 -0.32
C ASN A 420 -29.37 21.53 1.15
N VAL A 421 -28.22 20.90 1.42
CA VAL A 421 -27.78 20.55 2.77
C VAL A 421 -26.74 21.55 3.20
N PRO A 422 -26.94 22.35 4.25
CA PRO A 422 -25.92 23.25 4.77
C PRO A 422 -24.82 22.41 5.41
N ILE A 423 -23.57 22.61 4.95
CA ILE A 423 -22.38 21.94 5.47
C ILE A 423 -21.41 23.01 5.99
N PRO A 424 -21.47 23.33 7.29
CA PRO A 424 -20.76 24.48 7.83
C PRO A 424 -19.24 24.47 7.60
N CYS A 425 -18.60 23.29 7.58
CA CYS A 425 -17.16 23.20 7.33
C CYS A 425 -16.80 23.54 5.88
N LEU A 426 -17.62 23.18 4.89
CA LEU A 426 -17.41 23.57 3.50
C LEU A 426 -17.50 25.10 3.32
N GLU A 427 -18.47 25.72 3.96
CA GLU A 427 -18.67 27.16 3.83
C GLU A 427 -17.56 28.00 4.48
N LYS A 428 -16.99 27.51 5.61
CA LYS A 428 -16.19 28.32 6.51
C LYS A 428 -14.74 27.87 6.69
N ARG A 429 -14.39 26.66 6.26
CA ARG A 429 -13.10 26.05 6.62
C ARG A 429 -12.37 25.38 5.46
N VAL A 430 -13.08 24.67 4.58
CA VAL A 430 -12.45 23.90 3.50
C VAL A 430 -11.78 24.83 2.49
N ARG A 431 -10.47 24.72 2.37
CA ARG A 431 -9.61 25.49 1.47
C ARG A 431 -9.16 24.70 0.25
N GLU A 432 -9.10 23.39 0.38
CA GLU A 432 -8.64 22.51 -0.69
C GLU A 432 -9.60 21.33 -0.89
N ILE A 433 -10.01 21.10 -2.14
CA ILE A 433 -10.82 19.94 -2.55
C ILE A 433 -10.12 19.26 -3.71
N ASN A 434 -9.84 17.95 -3.53
CA ASN A 434 -9.22 17.09 -4.52
C ASN A 434 -10.20 15.99 -4.93
N LEU A 435 -10.53 15.91 -6.22
CA LEU A 435 -11.32 14.83 -6.79
C LEU A 435 -10.42 13.97 -7.69
N VAL A 436 -10.19 12.75 -7.30
CA VAL A 436 -9.28 11.83 -8.01
C VAL A 436 -10.09 10.75 -8.71
N HIS A 437 -9.73 10.41 -9.95
CA HIS A 437 -10.44 9.49 -10.85
C HIS A 437 -11.86 9.95 -11.21
N TYR A 438 -12.02 11.25 -11.46
CA TYR A 438 -13.29 11.83 -11.83
C TYR A 438 -13.64 11.52 -13.29
N GLN A 439 -14.73 10.77 -13.52
CA GLN A 439 -15.17 10.33 -14.86
C GLN A 439 -16.47 10.99 -15.33
N GLY A 440 -17.12 11.77 -14.46
CA GLY A 440 -18.33 12.50 -14.78
C GLY A 440 -19.63 11.72 -14.70
N HIS A 441 -19.65 10.53 -14.06
CA HIS A 441 -20.88 9.82 -13.75
C HIS A 441 -21.82 10.69 -12.90
N GLU A 442 -23.13 10.47 -13.01
CA GLU A 442 -24.13 11.32 -12.35
C GLU A 442 -23.85 11.52 -10.87
N ALA A 443 -23.56 10.44 -10.13
CA ALA A 443 -23.27 10.49 -8.70
C ALA A 443 -21.99 11.30 -8.41
N GLN A 444 -20.95 11.17 -9.26
CA GLN A 444 -19.72 11.97 -9.13
C GLN A 444 -19.98 13.43 -9.43
N ARG A 445 -20.76 13.76 -10.47
CA ARG A 445 -21.11 15.13 -10.83
C ARG A 445 -21.97 15.79 -9.73
N ARG A 446 -22.92 15.06 -9.18
CA ARG A 446 -23.75 15.55 -8.04
C ARG A 446 -22.88 15.84 -6.82
N MET A 447 -21.95 14.96 -6.47
CA MET A 447 -21.02 15.14 -5.38
C MET A 447 -20.10 16.36 -5.63
N ALA A 448 -19.49 16.45 -6.81
CA ALA A 448 -18.65 17.59 -7.18
C ALA A 448 -19.42 18.92 -7.11
N LYS A 449 -20.65 18.95 -7.62
CA LYS A 449 -21.51 20.12 -7.55
C LYS A 449 -21.82 20.51 -6.10
N LEU A 450 -22.18 19.54 -5.24
CA LEU A 450 -22.40 19.80 -3.81
C LEU A 450 -21.18 20.44 -3.16
N LEU A 451 -20.00 19.86 -3.38
CA LEU A 451 -18.77 20.30 -2.74
C LEU A 451 -18.36 21.70 -3.21
N PHE A 452 -18.27 21.90 -4.53
CA PHE A 452 -17.77 23.17 -5.08
C PHE A 452 -18.75 24.34 -4.93
N CYS A 453 -20.07 24.09 -4.98
CA CYS A 453 -21.07 25.14 -4.77
C CYS A 453 -21.17 25.61 -3.31
N ASN A 454 -20.79 24.77 -2.35
CA ASN A 454 -20.82 25.12 -0.92
C ASN A 454 -19.47 25.60 -0.38
N ALA A 455 -18.35 25.38 -1.07
CA ALA A 455 -17.01 25.76 -0.61
C ALA A 455 -16.69 27.23 -0.90
N ARG A 456 -17.17 28.15 -0.05
CA ARG A 456 -17.07 29.59 -0.28
C ARG A 456 -15.68 30.17 -0.14
N ILE A 457 -14.83 29.55 0.69
CA ILE A 457 -13.45 30.01 0.96
C ILE A 457 -12.40 29.12 0.29
N LEU A 458 -12.80 28.32 -0.70
CA LEU A 458 -11.92 27.42 -1.43
C LEU A 458 -10.75 28.18 -2.05
N GLU A 459 -9.53 27.73 -1.81
CA GLU A 459 -8.31 28.29 -2.38
C GLU A 459 -7.79 27.44 -3.55
N ARG A 460 -8.00 26.09 -3.47
CA ARG A 460 -7.54 25.16 -4.48
C ARG A 460 -8.58 24.08 -4.79
N ALA A 461 -8.85 23.88 -6.06
CA ALA A 461 -9.65 22.79 -6.60
C ALA A 461 -8.77 21.94 -7.52
N CYS A 462 -8.48 20.70 -7.17
CA CYS A 462 -7.72 19.78 -8.02
C CYS A 462 -8.61 18.64 -8.49
N VAL A 463 -8.66 18.41 -9.81
CA VAL A 463 -9.44 17.34 -10.40
C VAL A 463 -8.57 16.49 -11.32
N VAL A 464 -8.40 15.23 -10.95
CA VAL A 464 -7.60 14.26 -11.68
C VAL A 464 -8.52 13.36 -12.49
N PHE A 465 -8.38 13.41 -13.81
CA PHE A 465 -9.11 12.56 -14.72
C PHE A 465 -8.32 11.28 -15.03
N PRO A 466 -8.94 10.11 -15.12
CA PRO A 466 -8.29 8.97 -15.73
C PRO A 466 -8.10 9.20 -17.24
N ARG A 467 -7.29 8.37 -17.90
CA ARG A 467 -7.14 8.45 -19.37
C ARG A 467 -8.49 8.28 -20.05
N GLY A 468 -8.85 9.20 -20.96
CA GLY A 468 -10.16 9.15 -21.62
C GLY A 468 -10.38 10.20 -22.72
N PRO A 469 -11.63 10.34 -23.20
CA PRO A 469 -11.99 11.25 -24.30
C PRO A 469 -11.75 12.72 -23.93
N ARG A 470 -10.94 13.41 -24.72
CA ARG A 470 -10.58 14.83 -24.46
C ARG A 470 -11.77 15.78 -24.48
N ASP A 471 -12.73 15.54 -25.38
CA ASP A 471 -13.92 16.40 -25.53
C ASP A 471 -14.80 16.33 -24.28
N LEU A 472 -14.98 15.13 -23.73
CA LEU A 472 -15.72 14.91 -22.51
C LEU A 472 -15.01 15.58 -21.31
N GLN A 473 -13.70 15.38 -21.18
CA GLN A 473 -12.91 16.05 -20.15
C GLN A 473 -13.02 17.57 -20.25
N THR A 474 -12.98 18.12 -21.44
CA THR A 474 -13.14 19.56 -21.65
C THR A 474 -14.52 20.06 -21.20
N ARG A 475 -15.58 19.29 -21.48
CA ARG A 475 -16.94 19.62 -21.01
C ARG A 475 -17.02 19.58 -19.48
N LEU A 476 -16.50 18.53 -18.87
CA LEU A 476 -16.50 18.36 -17.40
C LEU A 476 -15.67 19.44 -16.69
N LYS A 477 -14.54 19.85 -17.26
CA LYS A 477 -13.74 21.00 -16.75
C LYS A 477 -14.59 22.27 -16.69
N LYS A 478 -15.28 22.60 -17.77
CA LYS A 478 -16.16 23.78 -17.83
C LYS A 478 -17.32 23.71 -16.82
N GLU A 479 -17.86 22.52 -16.56
CA GLU A 479 -18.88 22.34 -15.53
C GLU A 479 -18.33 22.62 -14.14
N ILE A 480 -17.16 22.08 -13.80
CA ILE A 480 -16.51 22.28 -12.51
C ILE A 480 -16.16 23.77 -12.31
N GLU A 481 -15.59 24.42 -13.32
CA GLU A 481 -15.29 25.85 -13.27
C GLU A 481 -16.53 26.71 -13.00
N ARG A 482 -17.72 26.30 -13.46
CA ARG A 482 -19.00 26.98 -13.16
C ARG A 482 -19.45 26.75 -11.71
N TRP A 483 -19.16 25.57 -11.13
CA TRP A 483 -19.56 25.22 -9.77
C TRP A 483 -18.66 25.82 -8.70
N VAL A 484 -17.40 26.12 -9.01
CA VAL A 484 -16.49 26.77 -8.07
C VAL A 484 -16.96 28.19 -7.81
N VAL A 485 -17.48 28.42 -6.61
CA VAL A 485 -18.08 29.72 -6.20
C VAL A 485 -17.01 30.78 -5.99
N ASN A 486 -15.89 30.42 -5.33
CA ASN A 486 -14.80 31.39 -5.16
C ASN A 486 -13.99 31.50 -6.45
N ARG A 487 -14.16 32.62 -7.15
CA ARG A 487 -13.50 32.90 -8.43
C ARG A 487 -11.98 33.12 -8.32
N SER A 488 -11.48 33.33 -7.09
CA SER A 488 -10.05 33.45 -6.82
C SER A 488 -9.37 32.10 -6.56
N ALA A 489 -10.15 31.01 -6.50
CA ALA A 489 -9.60 29.66 -6.29
C ALA A 489 -8.81 29.21 -7.50
N GLU A 490 -7.63 28.66 -7.26
CA GLU A 490 -6.83 27.97 -8.27
C GLU A 490 -7.50 26.65 -8.65
N THR A 491 -7.84 26.49 -9.94
CA THR A 491 -8.42 25.24 -10.44
C THR A 491 -7.41 24.48 -11.30
N ILE A 492 -7.03 23.30 -10.85
CA ILE A 492 -6.01 22.44 -11.45
C ILE A 492 -6.68 21.19 -12.04
N PHE A 493 -6.39 20.89 -13.29
CA PHE A 493 -6.87 19.69 -13.97
C PHE A 493 -5.68 18.84 -14.44
N LEU A 494 -5.60 17.60 -13.98
CA LEU A 494 -4.54 16.64 -14.29
C LEU A 494 -5.09 15.44 -15.07
#